data_b5b02b3ef134e257f7cadb5a99348d37
#
_entry.id   b5b02b3ef134e257f7cadb5a99348d37
#
_cell.length_a   1.000
_cell.length_b   1.000
_cell.length_c   1.000
_cell.angle_alpha   90.00
_cell.angle_beta   90.00
_cell.angle_gamma   90.00
#
_symmetry.space_group_name_H-M   'P 1'
#
loop_
_entity.id
_entity.type
_entity.pdbx_description
1 polymer ?
#
loop_
_entity_poly.entity_id
_entity_poly.type
_entity_poly.pdbx_seq_one_letter_code
_entity_poly.pdbx_strand_id
1 'polypeptide(L)'
;MKKLGLIILVLGSVLLIQANSSKYTEDSKLSETLFSLGFTKPNHFINYSTEQVEQGKELVYEGRTIGPDGKQSRFISKYYNCLSCHNTVKEDPNPAVSDPEARLDYAIQNDIPFLQATTFRGIVSRESFYNGDYEKKYGDLVEPARNNLREAIQLCAVQCAQGRKLESWELEAILAYFWTIDYTLAELNLSDDELFQLNYASERGRERQAIDLLRTKYLKASPATFVSAPQNLKKGYEAKGSSSRGKEIFERSCLHCHEPDGVSSASFHTDFSFDFLERTFYKNKSISFYSLIRNGTYAMPGHRPYMPNYSKERLSDKQVEDLRAYIELKAQS
;
A
#
# COMPACT_ATOMS: atom_id res chain seq x y z
N MET A 1 55.85 70.91 5.23
CA MET A 1 55.77 69.58 4.66
C MET A 1 54.41 68.98 5.14
N LYS A 2 53.37 69.00 4.32
CA LYS A 2 52.05 68.51 4.61
C LYS A 2 51.91 67.05 4.12
N LYS A 3 51.67 66.07 4.99
CA LYS A 3 51.45 64.71 4.62
C LYS A 3 49.95 64.58 4.30
N LEU A 4 49.65 64.26 3.03
CA LEU A 4 48.30 63.97 2.54
C LEU A 4 48.01 62.50 2.83
N GLY A 5 47.07 62.24 3.72
CA GLY A 5 46.57 60.90 4.02
C GLY A 5 45.51 60.46 3.00
N LEU A 6 45.80 59.40 2.29
CA LEU A 6 44.88 58.78 1.33
C LEU A 6 43.96 57.84 2.08
N ILE A 7 42.67 58.21 2.20
CA ILE A 7 41.64 57.35 2.75
C ILE A 7 41.09 56.49 1.61
N ILE A 8 41.41 55.20 1.62
CA ILE A 8 40.84 54.21 0.71
C ILE A 8 39.52 53.77 1.31
N LEU A 9 38.42 54.16 0.70
CA LEU A 9 37.09 53.69 1.02
C LEU A 9 36.87 52.32 0.33
N VAL A 10 36.96 51.24 1.09
CA VAL A 10 36.62 49.91 0.60
C VAL A 10 35.08 49.78 0.70
N LEU A 11 34.38 49.98 -0.41
CA LEU A 11 32.97 49.60 -0.59
C LEU A 11 32.86 48.09 -0.66
N GLY A 12 32.65 47.45 0.46
CA GLY A 12 32.25 46.06 0.54
C GLY A 12 30.83 45.90 0.02
N SER A 13 30.67 45.46 -1.22
CA SER A 13 29.41 44.96 -1.74
C SER A 13 29.05 43.68 -1.01
N VAL A 14 28.20 43.78 0.02
CA VAL A 14 27.54 42.63 0.61
C VAL A 14 26.51 42.13 -0.40
N LEU A 15 26.88 41.14 -1.19
CA LEU A 15 25.94 40.33 -1.95
C LEU A 15 25.06 39.58 -0.93
N LEU A 16 23.92 40.15 -0.63
CA LEU A 16 22.82 39.40 0.00
C LEU A 16 22.37 38.32 -0.98
N ILE A 17 22.97 37.14 -0.86
CA ILE A 17 22.40 35.93 -1.42
C ILE A 17 21.11 35.72 -0.64
N GLN A 18 19.99 36.22 -1.18
CA GLN A 18 18.67 35.72 -0.77
C GLN A 18 18.65 34.24 -1.14
N ALA A 19 18.89 33.40 -0.16
CA ALA A 19 18.55 31.99 -0.28
C ALA A 19 17.03 31.94 -0.49
N ASN A 20 16.59 31.88 -1.74
CA ASN A 20 15.22 31.53 -2.05
C ASN A 20 15.00 30.15 -1.42
N SER A 21 14.34 30.12 -0.27
CA SER A 21 13.91 28.85 0.32
C SER A 21 12.98 28.19 -0.72
N SER A 22 13.35 27.02 -1.16
CA SER A 22 12.50 26.24 -2.07
C SER A 22 11.10 26.13 -1.50
N LYS A 23 10.09 26.44 -2.28
CA LYS A 23 8.67 26.36 -1.87
C LYS A 23 8.29 24.93 -1.52
N TYR A 24 8.84 23.98 -2.26
CA TYR A 24 8.63 22.55 -2.06
C TYR A 24 9.97 21.88 -1.79
N THR A 25 9.99 21.03 -0.76
CA THR A 25 11.14 20.21 -0.37
C THR A 25 10.80 18.73 -0.53
N GLU A 26 11.76 17.88 -0.36
CA GLU A 26 11.57 16.43 -0.37
C GLU A 26 10.53 15.96 0.68
N ASP A 27 10.43 16.63 1.82
CA ASP A 27 9.46 16.33 2.88
C ASP A 27 8.05 16.85 2.60
N SER A 28 7.86 17.69 1.59
CA SER A 28 6.54 18.21 1.22
C SER A 28 5.60 17.07 0.82
N LYS A 29 4.37 17.07 1.35
CA LYS A 29 3.37 16.07 0.98
C LYS A 29 2.86 16.29 -0.44
N LEU A 30 2.64 15.20 -1.16
CA LEU A 30 2.13 15.20 -2.53
C LEU A 30 0.80 15.96 -2.63
N SER A 31 -0.19 15.63 -1.78
CA SER A 31 -1.51 16.26 -1.82
C SER A 31 -1.46 17.76 -1.53
N GLU A 32 -0.68 18.17 -0.53
CA GLU A 32 -0.51 19.58 -0.19
C GLU A 32 0.16 20.34 -1.33
N THR A 33 1.16 19.75 -1.97
CA THR A 33 1.82 20.30 -3.15
C THR A 33 0.85 20.45 -4.32
N LEU A 34 0.08 19.40 -4.63
CA LEU A 34 -0.95 19.43 -5.69
C LEU A 34 -2.00 20.52 -5.42
N PHE A 35 -2.49 20.64 -4.20
CA PHE A 35 -3.50 21.65 -3.85
C PHE A 35 -2.94 23.07 -3.95
N SER A 36 -1.69 23.29 -3.54
CA SER A 36 -1.03 24.59 -3.66
C SER A 36 -0.76 25.02 -5.10
N LEU A 37 -0.71 24.06 -6.04
CA LEU A 37 -0.65 24.26 -7.48
C LEU A 37 -2.03 24.43 -8.14
N GLY A 38 -3.12 24.35 -7.37
CA GLY A 38 -4.48 24.52 -7.88
C GLY A 38 -5.19 23.21 -8.28
N PHE A 39 -4.64 22.05 -7.93
CA PHE A 39 -5.37 20.80 -8.14
C PHE A 39 -6.61 20.74 -7.27
N THR A 40 -7.72 20.28 -7.82
CA THR A 40 -9.01 20.20 -7.11
C THR A 40 -8.95 19.14 -6.01
N LYS A 41 -9.39 19.52 -4.81
CA LYS A 41 -9.50 18.59 -3.69
C LYS A 41 -10.52 17.49 -4.00
N PRO A 42 -10.19 16.21 -3.77
CA PRO A 42 -11.10 15.11 -4.04
C PRO A 42 -12.29 15.10 -3.05
N ASN A 43 -13.35 14.36 -3.37
CA ASN A 43 -14.55 14.24 -2.54
C ASN A 43 -14.30 13.66 -1.14
N HIS A 44 -13.21 12.94 -0.94
CA HIS A 44 -12.76 12.39 0.35
C HIS A 44 -11.83 13.32 1.12
N PHE A 45 -11.61 14.56 0.64
CA PHE A 45 -10.88 15.55 1.42
C PHE A 45 -11.69 15.94 2.66
N ILE A 46 -11.02 16.01 3.81
CA ILE A 46 -11.58 16.45 5.07
C ILE A 46 -10.62 17.41 5.79
N ASN A 47 -11.18 18.30 6.60
CA ASN A 47 -10.41 18.95 7.66
C ASN A 47 -10.50 18.06 8.90
N TYR A 48 -9.39 17.81 9.56
CA TYR A 48 -9.33 16.86 10.67
C TYR A 48 -8.58 17.42 11.87
N SER A 49 -8.93 16.93 13.06
CA SER A 49 -8.22 17.20 14.30
C SER A 49 -7.17 16.11 14.58
N THR A 50 -6.24 16.39 15.49
CA THR A 50 -5.28 15.39 15.98
C THR A 50 -5.98 14.19 16.62
N GLU A 51 -7.07 14.43 17.36
CA GLU A 51 -7.88 13.37 17.96
C GLU A 51 -8.45 12.41 16.91
N GLN A 52 -9.03 12.95 15.83
CA GLN A 52 -9.53 12.12 14.72
C GLN A 52 -8.42 11.31 14.05
N VAL A 53 -7.21 11.86 13.94
CA VAL A 53 -6.05 11.12 13.41
C VAL A 53 -5.69 9.92 14.29
N GLU A 54 -5.61 10.13 15.62
CA GLU A 54 -5.30 9.05 16.55
C GLU A 54 -6.40 7.97 16.57
N GLN A 55 -7.66 8.39 16.61
CA GLN A 55 -8.80 7.46 16.49
C GLN A 55 -8.73 6.65 15.19
N GLY A 56 -8.45 7.31 14.07
CA GLY A 56 -8.31 6.66 12.77
C GLY A 56 -7.13 5.68 12.72
N LYS A 57 -6.01 6.04 13.31
CA LYS A 57 -4.85 5.17 13.45
C LYS A 57 -5.21 3.91 14.27
N GLU A 58 -5.83 4.07 15.43
CA GLU A 58 -6.26 2.93 16.26
C GLU A 58 -7.27 2.04 15.51
N LEU A 59 -8.24 2.62 14.80
CA LEU A 59 -9.17 1.84 13.96
C LEU A 59 -8.46 1.02 12.89
N VAL A 60 -7.41 1.58 12.25
CA VAL A 60 -6.62 0.89 11.23
C VAL A 60 -5.75 -0.22 11.85
N TYR A 61 -5.12 0.03 13.00
CA TYR A 61 -4.17 -0.89 13.62
C TYR A 61 -4.86 -1.94 14.50
N GLU A 62 -5.86 -1.50 15.31
CA GLU A 62 -6.46 -2.34 16.34
C GLU A 62 -7.90 -2.77 15.96
N GLY A 63 -8.49 -2.19 14.93
CA GLY A 63 -9.85 -2.45 14.51
C GLY A 63 -10.93 -1.86 15.43
N ARG A 64 -10.58 -1.06 16.42
CA ARG A 64 -11.47 -0.32 17.34
C ARG A 64 -10.73 0.82 18.02
N THR A 65 -11.48 1.77 18.57
CA THR A 65 -10.94 2.94 19.30
C THR A 65 -11.95 3.46 20.33
N ILE A 66 -11.58 4.48 21.11
CA ILE A 66 -12.54 5.24 21.92
C ILE A 66 -13.30 6.20 21.00
N GLY A 67 -14.62 6.06 20.99
CA GLY A 67 -15.50 6.91 20.18
C GLY A 67 -15.74 8.31 20.75
N PRO A 68 -16.42 9.18 19.99
CA PRO A 68 -16.74 10.55 20.43
C PRO A 68 -17.58 10.63 21.73
N ASP A 69 -18.24 9.54 22.08
CA ASP A 69 -19.03 9.41 23.32
C ASP A 69 -18.19 8.95 24.52
N GLY A 70 -16.87 8.83 24.36
CA GLY A 70 -15.93 8.36 25.37
C GLY A 70 -15.95 6.85 25.63
N LYS A 71 -16.67 6.06 24.83
CA LYS A 71 -16.77 4.61 24.97
C LYS A 71 -15.94 3.89 23.93
N GLN A 72 -15.51 2.67 24.30
CA GLN A 72 -14.87 1.76 23.36
C GLN A 72 -15.83 1.38 22.24
N SER A 73 -15.42 1.60 20.98
CA SER A 73 -16.18 1.15 19.81
C SER A 73 -16.20 -0.38 19.69
N ARG A 74 -17.14 -0.92 18.94
CA ARG A 74 -17.12 -2.33 18.57
C ARG A 74 -16.00 -2.58 17.57
N PHE A 75 -15.43 -3.79 17.56
CA PHE A 75 -14.50 -4.17 16.50
C PHE A 75 -15.13 -4.01 15.11
N ILE A 76 -14.35 -3.52 14.15
CA ILE A 76 -14.74 -3.49 12.74
C ILE A 76 -14.99 -4.90 12.25
N SER A 77 -14.07 -5.83 12.54
CA SER A 77 -14.18 -7.24 12.24
C SER A 77 -13.75 -8.09 13.43
N LYS A 78 -14.29 -9.31 13.51
CA LYS A 78 -13.88 -10.32 14.49
C LYS A 78 -12.48 -10.88 14.19
N TYR A 79 -12.08 -10.89 12.92
CA TYR A 79 -10.92 -11.63 12.45
C TYR A 79 -9.78 -10.73 11.96
N TYR A 80 -10.10 -9.60 11.34
CA TYR A 80 -9.14 -8.78 10.64
C TYR A 80 -9.17 -7.33 11.11
N ASN A 81 -8.01 -6.73 11.23
CA ASN A 81 -7.83 -5.30 11.15
C ASN A 81 -7.34 -4.91 9.73
N CYS A 82 -7.11 -3.64 9.48
CA CYS A 82 -6.69 -3.20 8.15
C CYS A 82 -5.28 -3.69 7.80
N LEU A 83 -4.39 -3.80 8.82
CA LEU A 83 -3.01 -4.24 8.65
C LEU A 83 -2.88 -5.74 8.39
N SER A 84 -3.93 -6.52 8.58
CA SER A 84 -3.95 -7.92 8.17
C SER A 84 -3.74 -8.09 6.66
N CYS A 85 -3.98 -7.04 5.88
CA CYS A 85 -3.92 -7.07 4.42
C CYS A 85 -3.11 -5.93 3.80
N HIS A 86 -2.96 -4.79 4.47
CA HIS A 86 -2.39 -3.55 3.94
C HIS A 86 -1.19 -3.06 4.75
N ASN A 87 -0.17 -2.56 4.07
CA ASN A 87 0.86 -1.74 4.69
C ASN A 87 0.40 -0.29 4.86
N THR A 88 1.04 0.46 5.77
CA THR A 88 0.87 1.90 5.94
C THR A 88 2.10 2.69 5.48
N VAL A 89 3.11 1.99 5.00
CA VAL A 89 4.37 2.53 4.49
C VAL A 89 4.50 2.29 3.00
N LYS A 90 5.42 2.97 2.33
CA LYS A 90 5.79 2.71 0.93
C LYS A 90 6.19 1.25 0.78
N GLU A 91 5.72 0.59 -0.27
CA GLU A 91 5.97 -0.84 -0.52
C GLU A 91 6.58 -1.14 -1.88
N ASP A 92 6.72 -0.12 -2.73
CA ASP A 92 7.31 -0.22 -4.06
C ASP A 92 8.47 0.77 -4.20
N PRO A 93 9.59 0.41 -4.85
CA PRO A 93 10.70 1.34 -5.08
C PRO A 93 10.27 2.49 -6.01
N ASN A 94 9.31 2.26 -6.90
CA ASN A 94 8.71 3.24 -7.78
C ASN A 94 7.18 3.20 -7.66
N PRO A 95 6.54 4.18 -6.99
CA PRO A 95 5.09 4.21 -6.82
C PRO A 95 4.28 4.31 -8.13
N ALA A 96 4.91 4.65 -9.24
CA ALA A 96 4.26 4.75 -10.56
C ALA A 96 4.16 3.39 -11.30
N VAL A 97 4.80 2.33 -10.78
CA VAL A 97 4.87 1.04 -11.46
C VAL A 97 4.40 -0.07 -10.54
N SER A 98 3.62 -1.00 -11.09
CA SER A 98 3.26 -2.23 -10.39
C SER A 98 4.19 -3.35 -10.86
N ASP A 99 5.20 -3.66 -10.03
CA ASP A 99 6.18 -4.72 -10.28
C ASP A 99 6.32 -5.59 -9.03
N PRO A 100 5.74 -6.79 -9.01
CA PRO A 100 5.78 -7.66 -7.84
C PRO A 100 7.20 -8.16 -7.50
N GLU A 101 8.12 -8.27 -8.48
CA GLU A 101 9.50 -8.67 -8.21
C GLU A 101 10.27 -7.55 -7.51
N ALA A 102 10.21 -6.33 -8.04
CA ALA A 102 10.82 -5.15 -7.43
C ALA A 102 10.22 -4.85 -6.04
N ARG A 103 8.91 -5.09 -5.87
CA ARG A 103 8.22 -4.94 -4.59
C ARG A 103 8.73 -5.93 -3.54
N LEU A 104 8.98 -7.19 -3.92
CA LEU A 104 9.56 -8.17 -2.99
C LEU A 104 10.97 -7.74 -2.55
N ASP A 105 11.81 -7.33 -3.50
CA ASP A 105 13.17 -6.86 -3.19
C ASP A 105 13.14 -5.63 -2.27
N TYR A 106 12.21 -4.72 -2.50
CA TYR A 106 11.99 -3.56 -1.62
C TYR A 106 11.51 -3.98 -0.22
N ALA A 107 10.60 -4.95 -0.14
CA ALA A 107 10.12 -5.47 1.14
C ALA A 107 11.23 -6.14 1.95
N ILE A 108 12.12 -6.89 1.30
CA ILE A 108 13.31 -7.50 1.92
C ILE A 108 14.26 -6.42 2.45
N GLN A 109 14.59 -5.42 1.62
CA GLN A 109 15.53 -4.35 1.98
C GLN A 109 15.06 -3.47 3.12
N ASN A 110 13.74 -3.25 3.24
CA ASN A 110 13.15 -2.36 4.23
C ASN A 110 12.49 -3.10 5.40
N ASP A 111 12.60 -4.41 5.45
CA ASP A 111 12.04 -5.28 6.49
C ASP A 111 10.53 -5.04 6.73
N ILE A 112 9.76 -4.99 5.64
CA ILE A 112 8.30 -4.80 5.69
C ILE A 112 7.55 -6.04 5.21
N PRO A 113 6.28 -6.22 5.61
CA PRO A 113 5.43 -7.30 5.13
C PRO A 113 5.18 -7.23 3.61
N PHE A 114 5.06 -8.39 2.97
CA PHE A 114 4.75 -8.54 1.53
C PHE A 114 3.29 -8.96 1.35
N LEU A 115 2.36 -8.04 1.59
CA LEU A 115 0.92 -8.31 1.75
C LEU A 115 0.15 -8.34 0.42
N GLN A 116 -1.03 -8.96 0.44
CA GLN A 116 -1.88 -9.17 -0.74
C GLN A 116 -2.64 -7.92 -1.20
N ALA A 117 -2.89 -6.94 -0.34
CA ALA A 117 -3.53 -5.68 -0.71
C ALA A 117 -2.50 -4.55 -0.90
N THR A 118 -2.89 -3.48 -1.59
CA THR A 118 -2.01 -2.32 -1.82
C THR A 118 -1.87 -1.49 -0.55
N THR A 119 -0.69 -0.88 -0.35
CA THR A 119 -0.46 0.00 0.79
C THR A 119 -1.48 1.13 0.91
N PHE A 120 -1.75 1.59 2.12
CA PHE A 120 -2.47 2.83 2.38
C PHE A 120 -1.59 4.08 2.19
N ARG A 121 -0.26 3.93 2.12
CA ARG A 121 0.64 5.06 1.80
C ARG A 121 0.21 5.69 0.47
N GLY A 122 -0.12 6.98 0.49
CA GLY A 122 -0.57 7.72 -0.69
C GLY A 122 -1.97 7.34 -1.21
N ILE A 123 -2.79 6.63 -0.43
CA ILE A 123 -4.14 6.21 -0.89
C ILE A 123 -5.05 7.41 -1.18
N VAL A 124 -4.89 8.52 -0.46
CA VAL A 124 -5.68 9.74 -0.65
C VAL A 124 -5.41 10.45 -1.97
N SER A 125 -4.27 10.16 -2.60
CA SER A 125 -3.89 10.70 -3.91
C SER A 125 -4.36 9.83 -5.08
N ARG A 126 -4.90 8.62 -4.81
CA ARG A 126 -5.48 7.75 -5.85
C ARG A 126 -6.86 8.23 -6.28
N GLU A 127 -7.18 7.96 -7.54
CA GLU A 127 -8.44 8.38 -8.18
C GLU A 127 -9.43 7.23 -8.33
N SER A 128 -8.95 5.98 -8.24
CA SER A 128 -9.78 4.80 -8.45
C SER A 128 -9.33 3.62 -7.59
N PHE A 129 -10.30 2.85 -7.13
CA PHE A 129 -10.18 1.72 -6.21
C PHE A 129 -10.87 0.49 -6.78
N TYR A 130 -10.55 -0.70 -6.32
CA TYR A 130 -11.14 -1.97 -6.79
C TYR A 130 -11.08 -2.13 -8.31
N ASN A 131 -9.93 -1.81 -8.90
CA ASN A 131 -9.73 -1.85 -10.35
C ASN A 131 -9.51 -3.29 -10.87
N GLY A 132 -9.52 -3.43 -12.20
CA GLY A 132 -9.29 -4.69 -12.86
C GLY A 132 -10.37 -5.72 -12.53
N ASP A 133 -9.95 -6.92 -12.17
CA ASP A 133 -10.82 -8.08 -12.01
C ASP A 133 -11.65 -8.10 -10.70
N TYR A 134 -11.55 -7.08 -9.86
CA TYR A 134 -12.37 -7.00 -8.63
C TYR A 134 -13.88 -6.98 -8.92
N GLU A 135 -14.29 -6.48 -10.07
CA GLU A 135 -15.70 -6.54 -10.50
C GLU A 135 -16.17 -7.99 -10.69
N LYS A 136 -15.30 -8.90 -11.18
CA LYS A 136 -15.60 -10.34 -11.29
C LYS A 136 -15.83 -10.98 -9.92
N LYS A 137 -15.25 -10.41 -8.86
CA LYS A 137 -15.35 -10.95 -7.50
C LYS A 137 -16.51 -10.37 -6.70
N TYR A 138 -16.76 -9.07 -6.82
CA TYR A 138 -17.72 -8.34 -6.00
C TYR A 138 -18.91 -7.79 -6.79
N GLY A 139 -18.93 -7.96 -8.13
CA GLY A 139 -20.03 -7.51 -8.99
C GLY A 139 -20.32 -6.02 -8.82
N ASP A 140 -21.60 -5.68 -8.83
CA ASP A 140 -22.11 -4.30 -8.74
C ASP A 140 -21.69 -3.57 -7.44
N LEU A 141 -21.24 -4.28 -6.41
CA LEU A 141 -20.73 -3.65 -5.18
C LEU A 141 -19.48 -2.79 -5.43
N VAL A 142 -18.76 -3.03 -6.53
CA VAL A 142 -17.56 -2.26 -6.89
C VAL A 142 -17.91 -0.90 -7.49
N GLU A 143 -19.06 -0.77 -8.15
CA GLU A 143 -19.44 0.45 -8.87
C GLU A 143 -19.40 1.71 -7.99
N PRO A 144 -20.07 1.79 -6.82
CA PRO A 144 -20.00 2.96 -5.95
C PRO A 144 -18.62 3.16 -5.33
N ALA A 145 -17.86 2.08 -5.13
CA ALA A 145 -16.53 2.11 -4.50
C ALA A 145 -15.41 2.52 -5.47
N ARG A 146 -15.62 2.41 -6.79
CA ARG A 146 -14.56 2.58 -7.80
C ARG A 146 -13.89 3.95 -7.74
N ASN A 147 -14.64 5.03 -7.60
CA ASN A 147 -14.11 6.40 -7.60
C ASN A 147 -14.45 7.16 -6.29
N ASN A 148 -14.77 6.42 -5.23
CA ASN A 148 -15.11 6.97 -3.93
C ASN A 148 -14.39 6.20 -2.82
N LEU A 149 -13.40 6.84 -2.21
CA LEU A 149 -12.59 6.21 -1.15
C LEU A 149 -13.43 5.81 0.07
N ARG A 150 -14.46 6.59 0.44
CA ARG A 150 -15.36 6.25 1.55
C ARG A 150 -16.11 4.94 1.28
N GLU A 151 -16.67 4.79 0.09
CA GLU A 151 -17.35 3.56 -0.31
C GLU A 151 -16.37 2.38 -0.46
N ALA A 152 -15.14 2.66 -0.91
CA ALA A 152 -14.09 1.64 -0.99
C ALA A 152 -13.69 1.12 0.40
N ILE A 153 -13.55 1.99 1.40
CA ILE A 153 -13.28 1.60 2.79
C ILE A 153 -14.45 0.79 3.35
N GLN A 154 -15.71 1.22 3.11
CA GLN A 154 -16.89 0.50 3.55
C GLN A 154 -16.99 -0.89 2.92
N LEU A 155 -16.74 -1.01 1.62
CA LEU A 155 -16.72 -2.28 0.91
C LEU A 155 -15.65 -3.21 1.48
N CYS A 156 -14.44 -2.68 1.76
CA CYS A 156 -13.38 -3.44 2.41
C CYS A 156 -13.79 -3.94 3.79
N ALA A 157 -14.33 -3.07 4.64
CA ALA A 157 -14.72 -3.44 6.00
C ALA A 157 -15.74 -4.58 6.03
N VAL A 158 -16.72 -4.56 5.11
CA VAL A 158 -17.79 -5.57 5.06
C VAL A 158 -17.38 -6.83 4.32
N GLN A 159 -16.79 -6.70 3.11
CA GLN A 159 -16.54 -7.85 2.25
C GLN A 159 -15.14 -8.46 2.46
N CYS A 160 -14.09 -7.63 2.50
CA CYS A 160 -12.73 -8.14 2.64
C CYS A 160 -12.41 -8.51 4.08
N ALA A 161 -12.76 -7.67 5.04
CA ALA A 161 -12.50 -7.91 6.45
C ALA A 161 -13.59 -8.79 7.12
N GLN A 162 -14.64 -9.19 6.41
CA GLN A 162 -15.79 -9.95 6.98
C GLN A 162 -16.40 -9.26 8.21
N GLY A 163 -16.38 -7.95 8.22
CA GLY A 163 -16.76 -7.14 9.36
C GLY A 163 -18.11 -6.47 9.20
N ARG A 164 -18.29 -5.39 9.93
CA ARG A 164 -19.48 -4.54 9.91
C ARG A 164 -19.27 -3.29 9.10
N LYS A 165 -20.35 -2.65 8.71
CA LYS A 165 -20.31 -1.30 8.19
C LYS A 165 -19.75 -0.35 9.28
N LEU A 166 -18.87 0.56 8.88
CA LEU A 166 -18.33 1.61 9.72
C LEU A 166 -19.37 2.69 9.98
N GLU A 167 -19.38 3.23 11.17
CA GLU A 167 -20.11 4.44 11.48
C GLU A 167 -19.47 5.65 10.80
N SER A 168 -20.24 6.72 10.59
CA SER A 168 -19.73 7.89 9.85
C SER A 168 -18.48 8.49 10.50
N TRP A 169 -18.44 8.58 11.82
CA TRP A 169 -17.31 9.14 12.55
C TRP A 169 -16.05 8.23 12.45
N GLU A 170 -16.23 6.90 12.45
CA GLU A 170 -15.12 5.95 12.25
C GLU A 170 -14.49 6.10 10.86
N LEU A 171 -15.34 6.25 9.85
CA LEU A 171 -14.91 6.45 8.48
C LEU A 171 -14.13 7.77 8.30
N GLU A 172 -14.63 8.86 8.89
CA GLU A 172 -13.93 10.15 8.84
C GLU A 172 -12.63 10.12 9.65
N ALA A 173 -12.57 9.39 10.78
CA ALA A 173 -11.35 9.19 11.53
C ALA A 173 -10.30 8.40 10.72
N ILE A 174 -10.68 7.31 10.04
CA ILE A 174 -9.78 6.56 9.15
C ILE A 174 -9.27 7.46 8.02
N LEU A 175 -10.12 8.27 7.42
CA LEU A 175 -9.70 9.23 6.39
C LEU A 175 -8.72 10.28 6.96
N ALA A 176 -8.97 10.78 8.18
CA ALA A 176 -8.05 11.70 8.86
C ALA A 176 -6.64 11.10 8.98
N TYR A 177 -6.56 9.84 9.42
CA TYR A 177 -5.29 9.14 9.48
C TYR A 177 -4.66 8.97 8.08
N PHE A 178 -5.42 8.58 7.07
CA PHE A 178 -4.88 8.39 5.70
C PHE A 178 -4.32 9.69 5.10
N TRP A 179 -4.87 10.85 5.42
CA TRP A 179 -4.31 12.14 5.02
C TRP A 179 -2.95 12.44 5.67
N THR A 180 -2.65 11.82 6.81
CA THR A 180 -1.34 11.99 7.46
C THR A 180 -0.25 11.12 6.85
N ILE A 181 -0.61 10.01 6.20
CA ILE A 181 0.30 9.05 5.57
C ILE A 181 0.33 9.18 4.04
N ASP A 182 0.08 10.37 3.50
CA ASP A 182 0.27 10.61 2.06
C ASP A 182 1.75 10.57 1.67
N TYR A 183 2.04 10.36 0.37
CA TYR A 183 3.41 10.41 -0.15
C TYR A 183 4.08 11.75 0.14
N THR A 184 5.38 11.71 0.41
CA THR A 184 6.26 12.88 0.30
C THR A 184 6.87 12.95 -1.09
N LEU A 185 7.38 14.12 -1.49
CA LEU A 185 8.03 14.28 -2.80
C LEU A 185 9.29 13.41 -2.94
N ALA A 186 10.02 13.14 -1.83
CA ALA A 186 11.15 12.21 -1.80
C ALA A 186 10.78 10.80 -2.27
N GLU A 187 9.55 10.36 -2.00
CA GLU A 187 9.11 9.01 -2.35
C GLU A 187 8.71 8.85 -3.83
N LEU A 188 8.61 9.96 -4.57
CA LEU A 188 8.11 9.99 -5.94
C LEU A 188 9.20 9.87 -7.01
N ASN A 189 10.45 9.66 -6.62
CA ASN A 189 11.60 9.56 -7.53
C ASN A 189 11.69 10.75 -8.51
N LEU A 190 11.50 11.97 -8.01
CA LEU A 190 11.71 13.19 -8.77
C LEU A 190 13.22 13.39 -9.00
N SER A 191 13.60 13.77 -10.22
CA SER A 191 14.95 14.28 -10.47
C SER A 191 15.13 15.70 -9.94
N ASP A 192 16.37 16.15 -9.79
CA ASP A 192 16.70 17.52 -9.37
C ASP A 192 16.07 18.56 -10.31
N ASP A 193 16.09 18.30 -11.61
CA ASP A 193 15.45 19.16 -12.62
C ASP A 193 13.93 19.22 -12.47
N GLU A 194 13.29 18.10 -12.19
CA GLU A 194 11.83 18.04 -11.96
C GLU A 194 11.45 18.78 -10.67
N LEU A 195 12.21 18.61 -9.59
CA LEU A 195 12.00 19.34 -8.34
C LEU A 195 12.23 20.84 -8.53
N PHE A 196 13.25 21.22 -9.31
CA PHE A 196 13.48 22.60 -9.68
C PHE A 196 12.30 23.18 -10.49
N GLN A 197 11.83 22.48 -11.53
CA GLN A 197 10.69 22.90 -12.33
C GLN A 197 9.42 23.06 -11.46
N LEU A 198 9.20 22.16 -10.51
CA LEU A 198 8.09 22.21 -9.58
C LEU A 198 8.14 23.48 -8.72
N ASN A 199 9.30 23.82 -8.18
CA ASN A 199 9.48 25.00 -7.33
C ASN A 199 9.22 26.33 -8.06
N TYR A 200 9.51 26.40 -9.35
CA TYR A 200 9.31 27.60 -10.17
C TYR A 200 8.03 27.56 -11.01
N ALA A 201 7.16 26.55 -10.82
CA ALA A 201 5.96 26.37 -11.63
C ALA A 201 5.03 27.57 -11.56
N SER A 202 4.71 28.07 -10.35
CA SER A 202 3.82 29.21 -10.14
C SER A 202 4.36 30.51 -10.70
N GLU A 203 5.67 30.77 -10.57
CA GLU A 203 6.29 31.98 -11.12
C GLU A 203 6.29 32.01 -12.65
N ARG A 204 6.23 30.84 -13.27
CA ARG A 204 6.27 30.66 -14.74
C ARG A 204 4.91 30.38 -15.35
N GLY A 205 3.82 30.39 -14.57
CA GLY A 205 2.46 30.03 -15.04
C GLY A 205 2.40 28.58 -15.57
N ARG A 206 3.11 27.64 -14.94
CA ARG A 206 3.23 26.23 -15.33
C ARG A 206 2.66 25.26 -14.32
N GLU A 207 1.71 25.70 -13.50
CA GLU A 207 1.10 24.89 -12.44
C GLU A 207 0.48 23.60 -13.00
N ARG A 208 -0.17 23.70 -14.15
CA ARG A 208 -0.78 22.53 -14.80
C ARG A 208 0.27 21.50 -15.22
N GLN A 209 1.40 21.92 -15.80
CA GLN A 209 2.48 21.02 -16.18
C GLN A 209 3.10 20.35 -14.95
N ALA A 210 3.25 21.09 -13.84
CA ALA A 210 3.75 20.56 -12.60
C ALA A 210 2.76 19.53 -11.97
N ILE A 211 1.48 19.79 -12.01
CA ILE A 211 0.43 18.84 -11.61
C ILE A 211 0.50 17.58 -12.48
N ASP A 212 0.55 17.71 -13.78
CA ASP A 212 0.61 16.59 -14.71
C ASP A 212 1.89 15.76 -14.48
N LEU A 213 3.03 16.40 -14.27
CA LEU A 213 4.28 15.74 -13.90
C LEU A 213 4.12 14.91 -12.62
N LEU A 214 3.68 15.50 -11.52
CA LEU A 214 3.49 14.80 -10.25
C LEU A 214 2.55 13.60 -10.40
N ARG A 215 1.48 13.74 -11.17
CA ARG A 215 0.50 12.68 -11.43
C ARG A 215 1.02 11.52 -12.29
N THR A 216 2.21 11.63 -12.88
CA THR A 216 2.92 10.50 -13.52
C THR A 216 3.79 9.70 -12.55
N LYS A 217 4.02 10.19 -11.34
CA LYS A 217 4.97 9.62 -10.39
C LYS A 217 4.36 8.59 -9.42
N TYR A 218 3.06 8.34 -9.52
CA TYR A 218 2.36 7.35 -8.72
C TYR A 218 1.18 6.72 -9.49
N LEU A 219 0.78 5.52 -9.08
CA LEU A 219 -0.39 4.86 -9.64
C LEU A 219 -1.67 5.51 -9.11
N LYS A 220 -2.45 6.11 -10.01
CA LYS A 220 -3.79 6.66 -9.71
C LYS A 220 -4.84 5.57 -9.49
N ALA A 221 -4.59 4.39 -10.04
CA ALA A 221 -5.43 3.20 -9.95
C ALA A 221 -4.51 1.98 -9.91
N SER A 222 -4.60 1.16 -8.88
CA SER A 222 -3.78 -0.07 -8.79
C SER A 222 -4.38 -1.15 -9.68
N PRO A 223 -3.61 -1.76 -10.58
CA PRO A 223 -4.10 -2.88 -11.39
C PRO A 223 -4.36 -4.11 -10.52
N ALA A 224 -5.30 -4.96 -10.93
CA ALA A 224 -5.56 -6.24 -10.30
C ALA A 224 -6.01 -7.25 -11.34
N THR A 225 -5.14 -8.21 -11.68
CA THR A 225 -5.42 -9.30 -12.61
C THR A 225 -5.56 -10.61 -11.82
N PHE A 226 -6.73 -11.22 -11.91
CA PHE A 226 -6.98 -12.53 -11.29
C PHE A 226 -6.68 -13.63 -12.30
N VAL A 227 -5.59 -14.34 -12.04
CA VAL A 227 -5.15 -15.45 -12.89
C VAL A 227 -5.56 -16.78 -12.27
N SER A 228 -5.82 -17.77 -13.12
CA SER A 228 -6.17 -19.11 -12.68
C SER A 228 -4.93 -19.88 -12.22
N ALA A 229 -5.15 -20.93 -11.42
CA ALA A 229 -4.15 -21.95 -11.17
C ALA A 229 -3.65 -22.56 -12.51
N PRO A 230 -2.40 -23.06 -12.60
CA PRO A 230 -1.87 -23.65 -13.80
C PRO A 230 -2.70 -24.88 -14.21
N GLN A 231 -2.87 -25.09 -15.52
CA GLN A 231 -3.65 -26.23 -16.02
C GLN A 231 -3.03 -27.58 -15.63
N ASN A 232 -1.71 -27.67 -15.63
CA ASN A 232 -0.94 -28.81 -15.16
C ASN A 232 -0.27 -28.46 -13.83
N LEU A 233 -0.86 -28.91 -12.74
CA LEU A 233 -0.35 -28.62 -11.39
C LEU A 233 1.04 -29.18 -11.13
N LYS A 234 1.45 -30.26 -11.83
CA LYS A 234 2.81 -30.84 -11.69
C LYS A 234 3.87 -29.95 -12.34
N LYS A 235 3.55 -29.34 -13.47
CA LYS A 235 4.45 -28.40 -14.16
C LYS A 235 4.45 -27.01 -13.52
N GLY A 236 3.35 -26.65 -12.85
CA GLY A 236 3.17 -25.31 -12.32
C GLY A 236 3.05 -24.26 -13.43
N TYR A 237 3.57 -23.07 -13.18
CA TYR A 237 3.63 -21.95 -14.14
C TYR A 237 4.86 -22.01 -15.08
N GLU A 238 5.56 -23.15 -15.13
CA GLU A 238 6.72 -23.40 -15.99
C GLU A 238 7.89 -22.40 -15.76
N ALA A 239 7.94 -21.76 -14.60
CA ALA A 239 9.03 -20.89 -14.16
C ALA A 239 9.95 -21.66 -13.19
N LYS A 240 11.27 -21.38 -13.25
CA LYS A 240 12.20 -21.94 -12.27
C LYS A 240 12.08 -21.20 -10.96
N GLY A 241 11.63 -21.88 -9.90
CA GLY A 241 11.53 -21.34 -8.55
C GLY A 241 12.89 -21.21 -7.86
N SER A 242 12.98 -20.23 -6.95
CA SER A 242 14.11 -20.01 -6.03
C SER A 242 13.64 -20.20 -4.60
N SER A 243 14.15 -21.22 -3.91
CA SER A 243 13.79 -21.48 -2.51
C SER A 243 14.16 -20.35 -1.56
N SER A 244 15.24 -19.61 -1.83
CA SER A 244 15.62 -18.45 -1.01
C SER A 244 14.61 -17.31 -1.14
N ARG A 245 14.14 -16.97 -2.34
CA ARG A 245 13.07 -15.97 -2.54
C ARG A 245 11.74 -16.48 -2.00
N GLY A 246 11.46 -17.76 -2.19
CA GLY A 246 10.28 -18.41 -1.62
C GLY A 246 10.21 -18.33 -0.09
N LYS A 247 11.35 -18.44 0.58
CA LYS A 247 11.48 -18.20 2.02
C LYS A 247 11.03 -16.80 2.40
N GLU A 248 11.56 -15.78 1.72
CA GLU A 248 11.19 -14.39 1.99
C GLU A 248 9.68 -14.13 1.79
N ILE A 249 9.12 -14.69 0.72
CA ILE A 249 7.66 -14.60 0.48
C ILE A 249 6.90 -15.31 1.61
N PHE A 250 7.31 -16.50 2.01
CA PHE A 250 6.64 -17.28 3.05
C PHE A 250 6.65 -16.54 4.38
N GLU A 251 7.80 -16.04 4.81
CA GLU A 251 7.97 -15.36 6.07
C GLU A 251 7.24 -14.00 6.11
N ARG A 252 7.32 -13.20 5.03
CA ARG A 252 6.75 -11.84 4.98
C ARG A 252 5.27 -11.78 4.57
N SER A 253 4.75 -12.86 3.99
CA SER A 253 3.37 -12.89 3.48
C SER A 253 2.53 -13.96 4.16
N CYS A 254 2.96 -15.23 4.11
CA CYS A 254 2.15 -16.33 4.60
C CYS A 254 2.11 -16.37 6.13
N LEU A 255 3.26 -16.25 6.81
CA LEU A 255 3.33 -16.29 8.26
C LEU A 255 2.60 -15.11 8.92
N HIS A 256 2.41 -14.00 8.23
CA HIS A 256 1.62 -12.88 8.74
C HIS A 256 0.20 -13.28 9.22
N CYS A 257 -0.38 -14.32 8.60
CA CYS A 257 -1.67 -14.87 9.00
C CYS A 257 -1.56 -16.31 9.55
N HIS A 258 -0.51 -17.06 9.17
CA HIS A 258 -0.36 -18.49 9.44
C HIS A 258 0.66 -18.81 10.54
N GLU A 259 1.07 -17.80 11.31
CA GLU A 259 1.89 -17.98 12.50
C GLU A 259 1.08 -18.64 13.65
N PRO A 260 1.75 -19.16 14.69
CA PRO A 260 1.07 -19.57 15.91
C PRO A 260 0.26 -18.40 16.49
N ASP A 261 -0.98 -18.66 16.86
CA ASP A 261 -1.92 -17.66 17.36
C ASP A 261 -2.31 -16.55 16.35
N GLY A 262 -1.94 -16.71 15.08
CA GLY A 262 -2.35 -15.84 13.99
C GLY A 262 -3.85 -15.94 13.68
N VAL A 263 -4.31 -15.10 12.75
CA VAL A 263 -5.73 -15.04 12.36
C VAL A 263 -6.23 -16.34 11.73
N SER A 264 -5.35 -17.11 11.08
CA SER A 264 -5.66 -18.38 10.43
C SER A 264 -5.68 -19.53 11.44
N SER A 265 -6.68 -20.43 11.32
CA SER A 265 -6.67 -21.70 12.06
C SER A 265 -5.61 -22.71 11.55
N ALA A 266 -5.02 -22.47 10.39
CA ALA A 266 -3.92 -23.27 9.85
C ALA A 266 -2.59 -22.54 10.14
N SER A 267 -1.79 -23.13 11.00
CA SER A 267 -0.47 -22.60 11.37
C SER A 267 0.63 -23.40 10.68
N PHE A 268 1.61 -22.73 10.06
CA PHE A 268 2.65 -23.34 9.24
C PHE A 268 4.05 -23.07 9.79
N HIS A 269 4.35 -23.61 10.96
CA HIS A 269 5.63 -23.39 11.65
C HIS A 269 6.39 -24.67 12.01
N THR A 270 5.90 -25.84 11.59
CA THR A 270 6.55 -27.15 11.82
C THR A 270 6.80 -27.88 10.51
N ASP A 271 7.75 -28.82 10.53
CA ASP A 271 8.04 -29.67 9.35
C ASP A 271 6.80 -30.43 8.89
N PHE A 272 5.99 -30.92 9.81
CA PHE A 272 4.69 -31.54 9.48
C PHE A 272 3.77 -30.62 8.65
N SER A 273 3.83 -29.32 8.92
CA SER A 273 3.05 -28.32 8.15
C SER A 273 3.54 -28.20 6.71
N PHE A 274 4.85 -28.29 6.48
CA PHE A 274 5.41 -28.27 5.12
C PHE A 274 5.08 -29.53 4.33
N ASP A 275 5.13 -30.70 4.95
CA ASP A 275 4.65 -31.96 4.34
C ASP A 275 3.17 -31.87 3.96
N PHE A 276 2.36 -31.27 4.80
CA PHE A 276 0.95 -31.05 4.49
C PHE A 276 0.76 -30.11 3.29
N LEU A 277 1.51 -29.00 3.23
CA LEU A 277 1.45 -28.05 2.11
C LEU A 277 1.90 -28.71 0.80
N GLU A 278 3.03 -29.45 0.82
CA GLU A 278 3.52 -30.18 -0.37
C GLU A 278 2.46 -31.14 -0.91
N ARG A 279 1.80 -31.91 -0.05
CA ARG A 279 0.72 -32.81 -0.47
C ARG A 279 -0.48 -32.08 -1.09
N THR A 280 -0.62 -30.77 -0.90
CA THR A 280 -1.70 -29.98 -1.51
C THR A 280 -1.38 -29.51 -2.92
N PHE A 281 -0.13 -29.53 -3.37
CA PHE A 281 0.26 -29.05 -4.70
C PHE A 281 -0.50 -29.73 -5.83
N TYR A 282 -0.71 -31.03 -5.69
CA TYR A 282 -1.30 -31.88 -6.73
C TYR A 282 -2.72 -32.34 -6.44
N LYS A 283 -3.32 -31.83 -5.36
CA LYS A 283 -4.71 -32.15 -5.02
C LYS A 283 -5.69 -31.56 -6.03
N ASN A 284 -6.95 -31.88 -5.88
CA ASN A 284 -8.07 -31.36 -6.68
C ASN A 284 -7.86 -29.87 -7.04
N LYS A 285 -8.17 -29.49 -8.29
CA LYS A 285 -7.97 -28.14 -8.82
C LYS A 285 -8.53 -27.02 -7.94
N SER A 286 -9.63 -27.27 -7.21
CA SER A 286 -10.28 -26.27 -6.33
C SER A 286 -9.58 -26.05 -4.99
N ILE A 287 -8.77 -27.00 -4.50
CA ILE A 287 -8.10 -26.96 -3.20
C ILE A 287 -6.58 -27.17 -3.30
N SER A 288 -6.03 -27.08 -4.51
CA SER A 288 -4.58 -27.10 -4.69
C SER A 288 -3.93 -25.86 -4.11
N PHE A 289 -2.67 -25.94 -3.73
CA PHE A 289 -1.83 -24.81 -3.33
C PHE A 289 -2.00 -23.61 -4.27
N TYR A 290 -1.91 -23.82 -5.58
CA TYR A 290 -2.09 -22.78 -6.58
C TYR A 290 -3.48 -22.15 -6.55
N SER A 291 -4.52 -22.97 -6.41
CA SER A 291 -5.90 -22.48 -6.35
C SER A 291 -6.16 -21.66 -5.10
N LEU A 292 -5.60 -22.06 -3.95
CA LEU A 292 -5.72 -21.32 -2.71
C LEU A 292 -5.06 -19.94 -2.80
N ILE A 293 -3.90 -19.85 -3.45
CA ILE A 293 -3.23 -18.56 -3.66
C ILE A 293 -4.02 -17.68 -4.64
N ARG A 294 -4.47 -18.25 -5.77
CA ARG A 294 -5.08 -17.46 -6.85
C ARG A 294 -6.54 -17.12 -6.63
N ASN A 295 -7.29 -18.00 -5.98
CA ASN A 295 -8.72 -17.80 -5.74
C ASN A 295 -9.03 -17.42 -4.29
N GLY A 296 -8.10 -17.69 -3.37
CA GLY A 296 -8.38 -17.65 -1.95
C GLY A 296 -9.33 -18.76 -1.50
N THR A 297 -9.88 -18.64 -0.30
CA THR A 297 -10.96 -19.49 0.17
C THR A 297 -12.28 -18.72 0.18
N TYR A 298 -13.40 -19.43 0.28
CA TYR A 298 -14.70 -18.78 0.31
C TYR A 298 -14.90 -18.00 1.61
N ALA A 299 -15.25 -16.73 1.50
CA ALA A 299 -15.59 -15.89 2.62
C ALA A 299 -17.02 -16.18 3.08
N MET A 300 -17.17 -16.71 4.29
CA MET A 300 -18.48 -16.92 4.93
C MET A 300 -18.61 -15.94 6.10
N PRO A 301 -19.39 -14.86 5.95
CA PRO A 301 -19.57 -13.88 7.02
C PRO A 301 -20.01 -14.55 8.32
N GLY A 302 -19.37 -14.19 9.44
CA GLY A 302 -19.67 -14.68 10.77
C GLY A 302 -19.14 -16.07 11.13
N HIS A 303 -18.48 -16.80 10.22
CA HIS A 303 -18.00 -18.15 10.50
C HIS A 303 -16.52 -18.18 10.88
N ARG A 304 -15.63 -18.19 9.91
CA ARG A 304 -14.17 -18.28 10.10
C ARG A 304 -13.44 -17.38 9.13
N PRO A 305 -12.21 -16.97 9.43
CA PRO A 305 -11.43 -16.19 8.50
C PRO A 305 -11.21 -16.98 7.21
N TYR A 306 -11.25 -16.27 6.09
CA TYR A 306 -10.95 -16.82 4.77
C TYR A 306 -9.53 -16.43 4.36
N MET A 307 -8.90 -17.20 3.49
CA MET A 307 -7.65 -16.79 2.85
C MET A 307 -7.97 -15.87 1.66
N PRO A 308 -7.51 -14.61 1.64
CA PRO A 308 -7.69 -13.75 0.47
C PRO A 308 -6.85 -14.25 -0.70
N ASN A 309 -7.30 -13.93 -1.93
CA ASN A 309 -6.56 -14.24 -3.15
C ASN A 309 -5.47 -13.20 -3.43
N TYR A 310 -4.43 -13.64 -4.14
CA TYR A 310 -3.38 -12.77 -4.65
C TYR A 310 -3.59 -12.49 -6.14
N SER A 311 -3.70 -11.22 -6.52
CA SER A 311 -3.62 -10.83 -7.93
C SER A 311 -2.20 -11.03 -8.47
N LYS A 312 -2.05 -11.02 -9.79
CA LYS A 312 -0.75 -11.19 -10.44
C LYS A 312 0.24 -10.08 -10.08
N GLU A 313 -0.26 -8.87 -9.85
CA GLU A 313 0.51 -7.70 -9.45
C GLU A 313 0.97 -7.77 -7.98
N ARG A 314 0.31 -8.58 -7.17
CA ARG A 314 0.67 -8.76 -5.75
C ARG A 314 1.54 -9.98 -5.50
N LEU A 315 1.46 -10.97 -6.37
CA LEU A 315 2.30 -12.16 -6.35
C LEU A 315 2.40 -12.72 -7.78
N SER A 316 3.56 -12.60 -8.43
CA SER A 316 3.77 -13.08 -9.80
C SER A 316 3.66 -14.60 -9.90
N ASP A 317 3.52 -15.13 -11.13
CA ASP A 317 3.54 -16.57 -11.36
C ASP A 317 4.89 -17.18 -10.96
N LYS A 318 5.99 -16.44 -11.22
CA LYS A 318 7.32 -16.85 -10.78
C LYS A 318 7.44 -16.91 -9.27
N GLN A 319 6.92 -15.92 -8.56
CA GLN A 319 6.94 -15.88 -7.09
C GLN A 319 6.12 -17.02 -6.46
N VAL A 320 5.06 -17.49 -7.12
CA VAL A 320 4.35 -18.72 -6.69
C VAL A 320 5.25 -19.93 -6.82
N GLU A 321 6.05 -20.04 -7.91
CA GLU A 321 7.02 -21.12 -8.06
C GLU A 321 8.21 -20.98 -7.07
N ASP A 322 8.63 -19.76 -6.75
CA ASP A 322 9.64 -19.53 -5.70
C ASP A 322 9.13 -20.06 -4.35
N LEU A 323 7.88 -19.74 -4.00
CA LEU A 323 7.24 -20.22 -2.78
C LEU A 323 7.09 -21.76 -2.78
N ARG A 324 6.70 -22.36 -3.91
CA ARG A 324 6.67 -23.81 -4.07
C ARG A 324 8.03 -24.44 -3.82
N ALA A 325 9.10 -23.91 -4.44
CA ALA A 325 10.46 -24.42 -4.27
C ALA A 325 10.93 -24.37 -2.81
N TYR A 326 10.54 -23.36 -2.04
CA TYR A 326 10.81 -23.30 -0.62
C TYR A 326 10.06 -24.36 0.18
N ILE A 327 8.77 -24.55 -0.08
CA ILE A 327 7.95 -25.56 0.60
C ILE A 327 8.47 -26.97 0.31
N GLU A 328 8.79 -27.28 -0.95
CA GLU A 328 9.40 -28.56 -1.34
C GLU A 328 10.74 -28.80 -0.63
N LEU A 329 11.60 -27.77 -0.51
CA LEU A 329 12.86 -27.87 0.22
C LEU A 329 12.64 -28.18 1.69
N LYS A 330 11.67 -27.52 2.32
CA LYS A 330 11.37 -27.70 3.76
C LYS A 330 10.67 -29.03 4.07
N ALA A 331 9.86 -29.55 3.16
CA ALA A 331 9.22 -30.85 3.31
C ALA A 331 10.20 -32.04 3.17
N GLN A 332 11.39 -31.83 2.62
CA GLN A 332 12.44 -32.85 2.47
C GLN A 332 13.50 -32.82 3.59
N SER A 333 13.44 -31.83 4.49
CA SER A 333 14.41 -31.65 5.57
C SER A 333 13.91 -32.21 6.87
#